data_0c967547ed5686129e9c04ea339ca7cd
#
_entry.id   0c967547ed5686129e9c04ea339ca7cd
#
_cell.length_a   1.000
_cell.length_b   1.000
_cell.length_c   1.000
_cell.angle_alpha   90.00
_cell.angle_beta   90.00
_cell.angle_gamma   90.00
#
_symmetry.space_group_name_H-M   'P 1'
#
loop_
_entity.id
_entity.type
_entity.pdbx_description
1 polymer ?
#
loop_
_entity_poly.entity_id
_entity_poly.type
_entity_poly.pdbx_seq_one_letter_code
_entity_poly.pdbx_strand_id
1 'polypeptide(L)'
;MRTNHRAVIVGGGPAGTCTALFLKKLDIPSIIIEKETFPRYHIGESFTGETGGQLRKLGMGPALDKFEYLVKHGTEVVGAGGTNKFYIPVRDRLGPNQSQRPATTWQARRSDFDKLLMDTAIERGVEKFDGQASGVIMDGKLLRGIRCTKDDGSEHELMADVVIDASGQGTFLANKGVIGPKGRGNYDKQVAIFIQVKGAVRDPGQRADDTIIFYREKFHWAWFIPIDKEVVSIGIVVPSEYFTAKKMSKEAFAREELYKINPELTRRVQNVEFVEEGKGAANYSYNVQNWTGKNFLCVGDSHRFIDPIFSLGLLFASKEAEYAAVAVKDYLDGVTANWDRPFLQYQTYADRGQDVIQTMLDCFWEYPLPFQRFAHQTHQEEIVDMFAGRIYGDAIHEYDSVKRMRRLLDMKGFDQSGIIKEDRELAAV
;
A
#
# COMPACT_ATOMS: atom_id res chain seq x y z
N MET A 1 32.94 9.29 0.10
CA MET A 1 32.63 10.72 0.05
C MET A 1 31.54 11.02 1.07
N ARG A 2 31.57 12.17 1.73
CA ARG A 2 30.57 12.54 2.77
C ARG A 2 29.85 13.83 2.34
N THR A 3 28.50 13.84 2.39
CA THR A 3 27.65 15.00 2.08
C THR A 3 26.61 15.20 3.16
N ASN A 4 26.09 16.43 3.30
CA ASN A 4 25.08 16.77 4.32
C ASN A 4 23.78 17.18 3.64
N HIS A 5 22.68 16.65 4.16
CA HIS A 5 21.32 16.87 3.63
C HIS A 5 20.34 17.18 4.77
N ARG A 6 19.26 17.93 4.49
CA ARG A 6 18.17 18.14 5.46
C ARG A 6 17.40 16.85 5.70
N ALA A 7 17.05 16.15 4.62
CA ALA A 7 16.36 14.86 4.69
C ALA A 7 17.01 13.84 3.74
N VAL A 8 17.26 12.64 4.24
CA VAL A 8 17.71 11.48 3.44
C VAL A 8 16.58 10.46 3.43
N ILE A 9 16.15 10.05 2.23
CA ILE A 9 15.05 9.11 2.00
C ILE A 9 15.62 7.82 1.43
N VAL A 10 15.39 6.70 2.10
CA VAL A 10 15.81 5.36 1.65
C VAL A 10 14.69 4.69 0.87
N GLY A 11 14.87 4.54 -0.43
CA GLY A 11 13.92 3.95 -1.37
C GLY A 11 13.21 4.98 -2.25
N GLY A 12 13.26 4.77 -3.56
CA GLY A 12 12.65 5.62 -4.60
C GLY A 12 11.32 5.08 -5.15
N GLY A 13 10.65 4.21 -4.42
CA GLY A 13 9.29 3.80 -4.73
C GLY A 13 8.27 4.92 -4.44
N PRO A 14 6.95 4.65 -4.62
CA PRO A 14 5.91 5.67 -4.41
C PRO A 14 5.96 6.38 -3.06
N ALA A 15 6.26 5.66 -1.96
CA ALA A 15 6.40 6.25 -0.64
C ALA A 15 7.53 7.30 -0.59
N GLY A 16 8.73 6.94 -1.06
CA GLY A 16 9.87 7.84 -1.03
C GLY A 16 9.74 9.01 -2.00
N THR A 17 9.29 8.76 -3.23
CA THR A 17 9.10 9.84 -4.21
C THR A 17 7.99 10.80 -3.83
N CYS A 18 6.84 10.32 -3.32
CA CYS A 18 5.80 11.19 -2.81
C CYS A 18 6.28 12.00 -1.60
N THR A 19 7.04 11.40 -0.68
CA THR A 19 7.63 12.11 0.47
C THR A 19 8.55 13.22 0.00
N ALA A 20 9.46 12.95 -0.93
CA ALA A 20 10.36 13.94 -1.48
C ALA A 20 9.61 15.10 -2.17
N LEU A 21 8.55 14.78 -2.93
CA LEU A 21 7.71 15.77 -3.59
C LEU A 21 6.93 16.64 -2.59
N PHE A 22 6.40 16.07 -1.50
CA PHE A 22 5.76 16.85 -0.44
C PHE A 22 6.76 17.69 0.34
N LEU A 23 7.95 17.18 0.66
CA LEU A 23 9.04 17.96 1.26
C LEU A 23 9.44 19.13 0.36
N LYS A 24 9.55 18.90 -0.94
CA LYS A 24 9.84 19.96 -1.92
C LYS A 24 8.79 21.06 -1.93
N LYS A 25 7.51 20.72 -1.79
CA LYS A 25 6.41 21.71 -1.65
C LYS A 25 6.52 22.56 -0.37
N LEU A 26 7.22 22.05 0.63
CA LEU A 26 7.49 22.72 1.91
C LEU A 26 8.88 23.36 1.96
N ASP A 27 9.56 23.45 0.79
CA ASP A 27 10.91 24.00 0.63
C ASP A 27 11.99 23.30 1.45
N ILE A 28 11.81 21.99 1.69
CA ILE A 28 12.77 21.14 2.41
C ILE A 28 13.58 20.34 1.38
N PRO A 29 14.89 20.60 1.22
CA PRO A 29 15.75 19.83 0.35
C PRO A 29 15.88 18.38 0.84
N SER A 30 15.76 17.43 -0.08
CA SER A 30 15.90 16.00 0.21
C SER A 30 16.65 15.27 -0.88
N ILE A 31 17.27 14.14 -0.51
CA ILE A 31 17.91 13.22 -1.44
C ILE A 31 17.28 11.82 -1.29
N ILE A 32 16.95 11.20 -2.42
CA ILE A 32 16.43 9.83 -2.49
C ILE A 32 17.58 8.88 -2.81
N ILE A 33 17.76 7.82 -2.01
CA ILE A 33 18.65 6.71 -2.31
C ILE A 33 17.84 5.62 -2.99
N GLU A 34 18.17 5.29 -4.24
CA GLU A 34 17.51 4.22 -4.99
C GLU A 34 18.54 3.32 -5.67
N LYS A 35 18.38 2.02 -5.45
CA LYS A 35 19.31 0.99 -5.97
C LYS A 35 18.97 0.50 -7.37
N GLU A 36 17.70 0.67 -7.79
CA GLU A 36 17.22 0.14 -9.06
C GLU A 36 17.12 1.24 -10.12
N THR A 37 17.38 0.87 -11.36
CA THR A 37 17.18 1.75 -12.52
C THR A 37 15.71 1.64 -12.97
N PHE A 38 15.06 2.77 -13.19
CA PHE A 38 13.71 2.82 -13.75
C PHE A 38 13.74 2.78 -15.28
N PRO A 39 12.73 2.17 -15.97
CA PRO A 39 11.56 1.50 -15.38
C PRO A 39 11.91 0.14 -14.76
N ARG A 40 11.25 -0.21 -13.65
CA ARG A 40 11.40 -1.50 -12.98
C ARG A 40 10.05 -2.13 -12.67
N TYR A 41 9.99 -3.45 -12.65
CA TYR A 41 8.77 -4.17 -12.32
C TYR A 41 8.39 -3.99 -10.85
N HIS A 42 7.12 -3.76 -10.59
CA HIS A 42 6.52 -3.83 -9.26
C HIS A 42 5.04 -4.26 -9.38
N ILE A 43 4.48 -4.84 -8.34
CA ILE A 43 3.04 -5.15 -8.24
C ILE A 43 2.30 -4.02 -7.49
N GLY A 44 0.97 -3.94 -7.66
CA GLY A 44 0.12 -2.94 -7.01
C GLY A 44 -0.31 -1.83 -7.98
N GLU A 45 -1.14 -2.21 -8.96
CA GLU A 45 -1.46 -1.44 -10.17
C GLU A 45 -2.79 -0.69 -10.06
N SER A 46 -3.58 -0.97 -9.00
CA SER A 46 -4.92 -0.38 -8.81
C SER A 46 -4.90 0.72 -7.77
N PHE A 47 -5.46 1.89 -8.09
CA PHE A 47 -5.52 3.05 -7.22
C PHE A 47 -6.89 3.16 -6.55
N THR A 48 -6.92 3.72 -5.33
CA THR A 48 -8.15 4.17 -4.66
C THR A 48 -8.48 5.62 -5.05
N GLY A 49 -9.68 6.10 -4.72
CA GLY A 49 -10.07 7.48 -4.98
C GLY A 49 -9.15 8.50 -4.31
N GLU A 50 -8.83 8.29 -3.03
CA GLU A 50 -7.92 9.18 -2.27
C GLU A 50 -6.48 9.13 -2.79
N THR A 51 -5.99 8.00 -3.30
CA THR A 51 -4.68 7.95 -3.99
C THR A 51 -4.66 8.92 -5.16
N GLY A 52 -5.70 8.89 -6.00
CA GLY A 52 -5.85 9.86 -7.09
C GLY A 52 -5.87 11.31 -6.59
N GLY A 53 -6.55 11.56 -5.47
CA GLY A 53 -6.56 12.86 -4.79
C GLY A 53 -5.17 13.32 -4.36
N GLN A 54 -4.36 12.44 -3.77
CA GLN A 54 -2.97 12.74 -3.37
C GLN A 54 -2.08 13.10 -4.57
N LEU A 55 -2.19 12.33 -5.64
CA LEU A 55 -1.43 12.61 -6.86
C LEU A 55 -1.82 13.95 -7.50
N ARG A 56 -3.11 14.32 -7.48
CA ARG A 56 -3.56 15.65 -7.91
C ARG A 56 -3.01 16.77 -7.01
N LYS A 57 -2.98 16.56 -5.69
CA LYS A 57 -2.33 17.52 -4.75
C LYS A 57 -0.85 17.73 -5.06
N LEU A 58 -0.16 16.66 -5.51
CA LEU A 58 1.22 16.76 -5.99
C LEU A 58 1.34 17.40 -7.38
N GLY A 59 0.22 17.79 -8.02
CA GLY A 59 0.22 18.38 -9.35
C GLY A 59 0.55 17.34 -10.45
N MET A 60 0.30 16.07 -10.20
CA MET A 60 0.58 14.97 -11.15
C MET A 60 -0.57 14.73 -12.14
N GLY A 61 -1.75 15.33 -11.91
CA GLY A 61 -2.93 15.12 -12.76
C GLY A 61 -2.63 15.22 -14.25
N PRO A 62 -2.08 16.37 -14.76
CA PRO A 62 -1.78 16.53 -16.19
C PRO A 62 -0.77 15.50 -16.74
N ALA A 63 0.16 15.03 -15.92
CA ALA A 63 1.10 13.98 -16.31
C ALA A 63 0.42 12.61 -16.40
N LEU A 64 -0.45 12.29 -15.45
CA LEU A 64 -1.24 11.05 -15.45
C LEU A 64 -2.23 11.00 -16.63
N ASP A 65 -2.85 12.13 -16.97
CA ASP A 65 -3.79 12.23 -18.08
C ASP A 65 -3.10 12.06 -19.46
N LYS A 66 -1.79 12.34 -19.55
CA LYS A 66 -1.00 12.13 -20.78
C LYS A 66 -0.59 10.66 -20.97
N PHE A 67 -0.40 9.93 -19.90
CA PHE A 67 -0.25 8.50 -19.98
C PHE A 67 -1.66 7.92 -20.19
N GLU A 68 -1.86 7.16 -21.23
CA GLU A 68 -3.14 6.47 -21.49
C GLU A 68 -3.47 5.43 -20.40
N TYR A 69 -3.37 5.86 -19.14
CA TYR A 69 -3.76 5.02 -18.01
C TYR A 69 -5.26 4.80 -18.04
N LEU A 70 -5.64 3.57 -17.70
CA LEU A 70 -7.03 3.20 -17.66
C LEU A 70 -7.76 3.91 -16.52
N VAL A 71 -8.95 4.40 -16.81
CA VAL A 71 -9.80 5.12 -15.86
C VAL A 71 -10.65 4.13 -15.06
N LYS A 72 -10.36 4.01 -13.77
CA LYS A 72 -11.11 3.17 -12.85
C LYS A 72 -12.31 3.93 -12.28
N HIS A 73 -13.49 3.36 -12.41
CA HIS A 73 -14.75 3.86 -11.86
C HIS A 73 -15.16 3.16 -10.55
N GLY A 74 -14.65 1.96 -10.31
CA GLY A 74 -14.97 1.20 -9.10
C GLY A 74 -14.20 -0.10 -8.94
N THR A 75 -14.67 -0.88 -7.98
CA THR A 75 -14.21 -2.25 -7.73
C THR A 75 -15.43 -3.15 -7.61
N GLU A 76 -15.46 -4.24 -8.38
CA GLU A 76 -16.47 -5.28 -8.24
C GLU A 76 -15.91 -6.42 -7.38
N VAL A 77 -16.67 -6.91 -6.44
CA VAL A 77 -16.36 -8.14 -5.70
C VAL A 77 -17.35 -9.23 -6.13
N VAL A 78 -16.82 -10.36 -6.56
CA VAL A 78 -17.60 -11.49 -7.05
C VAL A 78 -17.50 -12.63 -6.05
N GLY A 79 -18.64 -13.07 -5.51
CA GLY A 79 -18.72 -14.16 -4.53
C GLY A 79 -18.38 -15.54 -5.13
N ALA A 80 -18.22 -16.52 -4.26
CA ALA A 80 -17.71 -17.88 -4.57
C ALA A 80 -18.44 -18.59 -5.72
N GLY A 81 -19.74 -18.38 -5.87
CA GLY A 81 -20.55 -18.96 -6.96
C GLY A 81 -20.46 -18.22 -8.29
N GLY A 82 -19.70 -17.12 -8.38
CA GLY A 82 -19.58 -16.31 -9.59
C GLY A 82 -20.79 -15.42 -9.92
N THR A 83 -21.86 -15.49 -9.15
CA THR A 83 -23.14 -14.82 -9.41
C THR A 83 -23.46 -13.67 -8.45
N ASN A 84 -23.11 -13.82 -7.18
CA ASN A 84 -23.29 -12.76 -6.18
C ASN A 84 -22.19 -11.72 -6.36
N LYS A 85 -22.62 -10.53 -6.77
CA LYS A 85 -21.69 -9.43 -7.06
C LYS A 85 -22.06 -8.20 -6.27
N PHE A 86 -21.07 -7.47 -5.78
CA PHE A 86 -21.29 -6.13 -5.28
C PHE A 86 -20.25 -5.16 -5.87
N TYR A 87 -20.72 -3.96 -6.10
CA TYR A 87 -19.94 -2.93 -6.74
C TYR A 87 -19.71 -1.76 -5.79
N ILE A 88 -18.46 -1.38 -5.64
CA ILE A 88 -18.03 -0.25 -4.85
C ILE A 88 -17.55 0.84 -5.81
N PRO A 89 -18.35 1.90 -6.04
CA PRO A 89 -17.96 2.97 -6.93
C PRO A 89 -16.84 3.82 -6.32
N VAL A 90 -15.98 4.37 -7.16
CA VAL A 90 -15.08 5.45 -6.74
C VAL A 90 -15.92 6.69 -6.48
N ARG A 91 -15.85 7.21 -5.28
CA ARG A 91 -16.57 8.40 -4.82
C ARG A 91 -15.60 9.40 -4.20
N ASP A 92 -15.93 10.68 -4.33
CA ASP A 92 -15.23 11.80 -3.73
C ASP A 92 -16.15 12.57 -2.78
N ARG A 93 -15.57 13.31 -1.84
CA ARG A 93 -16.23 14.28 -0.97
C ARG A 93 -15.44 15.57 -0.97
N LEU A 94 -16.09 16.72 -1.06
CA LEU A 94 -15.42 18.02 -0.95
C LEU A 94 -15.08 18.38 0.50
N GLY A 95 -15.72 17.73 1.46
CA GLY A 95 -15.51 17.91 2.90
C GLY A 95 -16.20 16.81 3.71
N PRO A 96 -15.86 16.69 5.00
CA PRO A 96 -16.30 15.57 5.86
C PRO A 96 -17.83 15.43 5.98
N ASN A 97 -18.57 16.54 5.90
CA ASN A 97 -20.04 16.56 6.02
C ASN A 97 -20.77 16.74 4.68
N GLN A 98 -20.05 16.58 3.55
CA GLN A 98 -20.67 16.71 2.24
C GLN A 98 -21.06 15.35 1.68
N SER A 99 -22.08 15.34 0.82
CA SER A 99 -22.52 14.14 0.12
C SER A 99 -21.44 13.60 -0.79
N GLN A 100 -21.41 12.29 -0.96
CA GLN A 100 -20.54 11.63 -1.94
C GLN A 100 -20.97 12.03 -3.36
N ARG A 101 -19.97 12.24 -4.22
CA ARG A 101 -20.15 12.48 -5.66
C ARG A 101 -19.38 11.47 -6.50
N PRO A 102 -19.84 11.18 -7.74
CA PRO A 102 -19.07 10.33 -8.65
C PRO A 102 -17.65 10.89 -8.86
N ALA A 103 -16.68 10.00 -8.84
CA ALA A 103 -15.28 10.31 -9.10
C ALA A 103 -14.61 9.14 -9.86
N THR A 104 -13.38 9.35 -10.27
CA THR A 104 -12.55 8.35 -10.93
C THR A 104 -11.14 8.36 -10.37
N THR A 105 -10.46 7.26 -10.58
CA THR A 105 -9.03 7.11 -10.33
C THR A 105 -8.40 6.35 -11.49
N TRP A 106 -7.21 5.77 -11.33
CA TRP A 106 -6.49 5.12 -12.40
C TRP A 106 -6.13 3.67 -12.07
N GLN A 107 -5.91 2.90 -13.14
CA GLN A 107 -5.09 1.69 -13.13
C GLN A 107 -3.80 2.00 -13.87
N ALA A 108 -2.66 1.61 -13.33
CA ALA A 108 -1.39 1.94 -13.95
C ALA A 108 -0.38 0.79 -13.87
N ARG A 109 0.32 0.55 -14.97
CA ARG A 109 1.51 -0.29 -14.97
C ARG A 109 2.56 0.36 -14.06
N ARG A 110 2.96 -0.33 -13.02
CA ARG A 110 3.84 0.23 -11.98
C ARG A 110 5.23 0.61 -12.49
N SER A 111 5.76 -0.08 -13.49
CA SER A 111 7.04 0.32 -14.10
C SER A 111 6.99 1.75 -14.62
N ASP A 112 5.93 2.10 -15.31
CA ASP A 112 5.76 3.41 -15.94
C ASP A 112 5.38 4.47 -14.91
N PHE A 113 4.48 4.11 -13.98
CA PHE A 113 4.04 5.01 -12.92
C PHE A 113 5.16 5.37 -11.94
N ASP A 114 5.94 4.38 -11.47
CA ASP A 114 7.04 4.62 -10.54
C ASP A 114 8.14 5.47 -11.21
N LYS A 115 8.40 5.22 -12.52
CA LYS A 115 9.30 6.06 -13.32
C LYS A 115 8.78 7.50 -13.43
N LEU A 116 7.50 7.68 -13.76
CA LEU A 116 6.88 9.01 -13.85
C LEU A 116 7.03 9.79 -12.54
N LEU A 117 6.79 9.14 -11.39
CA LEU A 117 6.97 9.75 -10.08
C LEU A 117 8.42 10.20 -9.86
N MET A 118 9.38 9.33 -10.16
CA MET A 118 10.81 9.63 -9.98
C MET A 118 11.28 10.74 -10.92
N ASP A 119 10.93 10.66 -12.20
CA ASP A 119 11.28 11.71 -13.18
C ASP A 119 10.71 13.06 -12.75
N THR A 120 9.44 13.10 -12.31
CA THR A 120 8.81 14.31 -11.79
C THR A 120 9.53 14.87 -10.55
N ALA A 121 9.99 14.01 -9.65
CA ALA A 121 10.75 14.43 -8.47
C ALA A 121 12.07 15.09 -8.88
N ILE A 122 12.82 14.46 -9.80
CA ILE A 122 14.09 14.98 -10.34
C ILE A 122 13.87 16.30 -11.08
N GLU A 123 12.87 16.38 -11.97
CA GLU A 123 12.52 17.61 -12.72
C GLU A 123 12.19 18.79 -11.78
N ARG A 124 11.62 18.49 -10.62
CA ARG A 124 11.34 19.51 -9.59
C ARG A 124 12.53 19.81 -8.66
N GLY A 125 13.70 19.21 -8.94
CA GLY A 125 14.94 19.46 -8.22
C GLY A 125 15.11 18.67 -6.93
N VAL A 126 14.48 17.48 -6.81
CA VAL A 126 14.82 16.49 -5.79
C VAL A 126 16.12 15.80 -6.22
N GLU A 127 17.08 15.69 -5.31
CA GLU A 127 18.31 14.96 -5.56
C GLU A 127 18.10 13.45 -5.52
N LYS A 128 18.82 12.72 -6.38
CA LYS A 128 18.82 11.24 -6.39
C LYS A 128 20.26 10.74 -6.25
N PHE A 129 20.43 9.77 -5.38
CA PHE A 129 21.64 8.97 -5.28
C PHE A 129 21.39 7.59 -5.88
N ASP A 130 22.06 7.28 -7.00
CA ASP A 130 22.02 5.96 -7.63
C ASP A 130 22.95 5.02 -6.87
N GLY A 131 22.36 4.10 -6.09
CA GLY A 131 23.08 3.15 -5.27
C GLY A 131 22.24 2.57 -4.14
N GLN A 132 22.82 1.66 -3.42
CA GLN A 132 22.17 0.92 -2.35
C GLN A 132 22.50 1.52 -0.97
N ALA A 133 21.49 1.74 -0.14
CA ALA A 133 21.68 1.98 1.29
C ALA A 133 22.26 0.71 1.94
N SER A 134 23.50 0.77 2.40
CA SER A 134 24.24 -0.38 2.93
C SER A 134 24.32 -0.39 4.46
N GLY A 135 24.23 0.75 5.12
CA GLY A 135 24.36 0.85 6.57
C GLY A 135 23.82 2.14 7.16
N VAL A 136 23.81 2.23 8.48
CA VAL A 136 23.39 3.40 9.24
C VAL A 136 24.59 4.04 9.95
N ILE A 137 24.52 5.35 10.18
CA ILE A 137 25.52 6.13 10.92
C ILE A 137 24.84 6.65 12.17
N MET A 138 25.18 6.07 13.33
CA MET A 138 24.56 6.40 14.61
C MET A 138 25.49 7.27 15.47
N ASP A 139 24.90 8.16 16.26
CA ASP A 139 25.53 8.89 17.36
C ASP A 139 24.61 8.79 18.60
N GLY A 140 24.88 7.82 19.45
CA GLY A 140 23.97 7.41 20.51
C GLY A 140 22.63 6.95 19.93
N LYS A 141 21.55 7.65 20.28
CA LYS A 141 20.19 7.36 19.76
C LYS A 141 19.81 8.16 18.49
N LEU A 142 20.72 9.00 17.99
CA LEU A 142 20.48 9.81 16.79
C LEU A 142 20.99 9.10 15.56
N LEU A 143 20.17 8.99 14.55
CA LEU A 143 20.52 8.47 13.23
C LEU A 143 21.09 9.61 12.38
N ARG A 144 22.42 9.72 12.34
CA ARG A 144 23.14 10.84 11.71
C ARG A 144 23.22 10.75 10.19
N GLY A 145 22.94 9.60 9.62
CA GLY A 145 23.02 9.43 8.17
C GLY A 145 22.99 7.98 7.72
N ILE A 146 23.14 7.80 6.43
CA ILE A 146 23.10 6.52 5.74
C ILE A 146 24.42 6.29 5.01
N ARG A 147 24.99 5.09 5.15
CA ARG A 147 26.06 4.62 4.26
C ARG A 147 25.44 4.04 3.00
N CYS A 148 26.02 4.40 1.88
CA CYS A 148 25.55 3.97 0.56
C CYS A 148 26.71 3.38 -0.24
N THR A 149 26.41 2.41 -1.07
CA THR A 149 27.36 1.79 -1.99
C THR A 149 26.83 1.94 -3.43
N LYS A 150 27.63 2.44 -4.34
CA LYS A 150 27.33 2.47 -5.77
C LYS A 150 27.68 1.15 -6.44
N ASP A 151 27.22 0.96 -7.68
CA ASP A 151 27.50 -0.25 -8.47
C ASP A 151 28.99 -0.45 -8.76
N ASP A 152 29.79 0.63 -8.78
CA ASP A 152 31.24 0.58 -8.92
C ASP A 152 31.97 0.19 -7.62
N GLY A 153 31.21 -0.08 -6.54
CA GLY A 153 31.76 -0.43 -5.22
C GLY A 153 32.17 0.77 -4.38
N SER A 154 32.04 2.00 -4.87
CA SER A 154 32.40 3.19 -4.09
C SER A 154 31.44 3.44 -2.94
N GLU A 155 32.02 3.75 -1.76
CA GLU A 155 31.26 4.01 -0.54
C GLU A 155 31.04 5.52 -0.32
N HIS A 156 29.84 5.87 0.13
CA HIS A 156 29.41 7.24 0.40
C HIS A 156 28.69 7.31 1.73
N GLU A 157 28.81 8.46 2.40
CA GLU A 157 28.08 8.79 3.61
C GLU A 157 27.16 10.00 3.35
N LEU A 158 25.85 9.80 3.42
CA LEU A 158 24.86 10.84 3.32
C LEU A 158 24.41 11.19 4.73
N MET A 159 24.91 12.30 5.26
CA MET A 159 24.52 12.79 6.59
C MET A 159 23.16 13.49 6.50
N ALA A 160 22.36 13.42 7.56
CA ALA A 160 21.01 13.92 7.55
C ALA A 160 20.60 14.54 8.91
N ASP A 161 19.78 15.60 8.86
CA ASP A 161 19.03 16.05 10.04
C ASP A 161 17.89 15.05 10.34
N VAL A 162 17.21 14.54 9.30
CA VAL A 162 16.16 13.53 9.39
C VAL A 162 16.38 12.43 8.37
N VAL A 163 16.21 11.17 8.79
CA VAL A 163 16.20 10.00 7.90
C VAL A 163 14.79 9.45 7.76
N ILE A 164 14.38 9.16 6.53
CA ILE A 164 13.07 8.62 6.21
C ILE A 164 13.24 7.25 5.55
N ASP A 165 12.76 6.20 6.19
CA ASP A 165 12.73 4.86 5.61
C ASP A 165 11.47 4.70 4.76
N ALA A 166 11.64 4.67 3.45
CA ALA A 166 10.62 4.40 2.44
C ALA A 166 10.99 3.17 1.59
N SER A 167 11.75 2.25 2.17
CA SER A 167 12.31 1.07 1.50
C SER A 167 11.28 -0.03 1.22
N GLY A 168 10.00 0.24 1.50
CA GLY A 168 8.91 -0.71 1.28
C GLY A 168 9.10 -1.98 2.11
N GLN A 169 8.80 -3.14 1.54
CA GLN A 169 8.95 -4.43 2.21
C GLN A 169 10.40 -4.77 2.58
N GLY A 170 11.37 -4.02 2.07
CA GLY A 170 12.77 -4.09 2.46
C GLY A 170 13.04 -3.69 3.91
N THR A 171 12.14 -2.89 4.53
CA THR A 171 12.18 -2.50 5.97
C THR A 171 13.61 -2.21 6.44
N PHE A 172 14.27 -1.25 5.78
CA PHE A 172 15.72 -1.02 5.93
C PHE A 172 16.14 -0.77 7.39
N LEU A 173 15.47 0.13 8.09
CA LEU A 173 15.82 0.46 9.48
C LEU A 173 15.59 -0.72 10.45
N ALA A 174 14.56 -1.54 10.21
CA ALA A 174 14.31 -2.75 10.99
C ALA A 174 15.42 -3.78 10.75
N ASN A 175 15.83 -3.99 9.50
CA ASN A 175 16.91 -4.91 9.15
C ASN A 175 18.29 -4.43 9.64
N LYS A 176 18.44 -3.13 9.92
CA LYS A 176 19.66 -2.57 10.53
C LYS A 176 19.59 -2.48 12.06
N GLY A 177 18.50 -2.96 12.68
CA GLY A 177 18.35 -2.98 14.12
C GLY A 177 18.15 -1.59 14.77
N VAL A 178 17.76 -0.58 13.98
CA VAL A 178 17.49 0.79 14.47
C VAL A 178 16.10 0.85 15.12
N ILE A 179 15.16 0.11 14.57
CA ILE A 179 13.78 0.00 15.06
C ILE A 179 13.45 -1.46 15.41
N GLY A 180 12.28 -1.68 16.00
CA GLY A 180 11.86 -3.01 16.44
C GLY A 180 11.79 -4.02 15.30
N PRO A 181 11.72 -5.31 15.66
CA PRO A 181 11.73 -6.35 14.64
C PRO A 181 10.48 -6.29 13.76
N LYS A 182 10.67 -6.74 12.53
CA LYS A 182 9.56 -7.05 11.62
C LYS A 182 8.84 -8.28 12.13
N GLY A 183 7.67 -8.07 12.73
CA GLY A 183 6.82 -9.13 13.27
C GLY A 183 5.66 -9.44 12.33
N ARG A 184 5.27 -10.70 12.23
CA ARG A 184 4.07 -11.09 11.48
C ARG A 184 2.80 -10.95 12.29
N GLY A 185 2.89 -10.93 13.63
CA GLY A 185 1.70 -11.03 14.46
C GLY A 185 0.87 -12.23 14.02
N ASN A 186 -0.44 -12.07 14.03
CA ASN A 186 -1.40 -13.09 13.61
C ASN A 186 -1.77 -13.05 12.12
N TYR A 187 -1.01 -12.35 11.29
CA TYR A 187 -1.26 -12.38 9.86
C TYR A 187 -1.07 -13.79 9.30
N ASP A 188 -2.08 -14.27 8.57
CA ASP A 188 -2.05 -15.57 7.93
C ASP A 188 -0.92 -15.65 6.89
N LYS A 189 -0.33 -16.83 6.79
CA LYS A 189 0.70 -17.10 5.78
C LYS A 189 0.05 -17.30 4.43
N GLN A 190 0.04 -16.27 3.63
CA GLN A 190 -0.51 -16.30 2.28
C GLN A 190 0.60 -16.21 1.22
N VAL A 191 0.30 -16.71 0.04
CA VAL A 191 1.10 -16.54 -1.17
C VAL A 191 0.22 -15.96 -2.26
N ALA A 192 0.73 -14.95 -2.94
CA ALA A 192 0.18 -14.42 -4.17
C ALA A 192 1.02 -14.89 -5.35
N ILE A 193 0.40 -15.55 -6.32
CA ILE A 193 1.01 -15.89 -7.61
C ILE A 193 0.29 -15.08 -8.68
N PHE A 194 1.02 -14.33 -9.47
CA PHE A 194 0.44 -13.38 -10.42
C PHE A 194 1.12 -13.42 -11.78
N ILE A 195 0.32 -13.12 -12.79
CA ILE A 195 0.63 -13.21 -14.20
C ILE A 195 -0.04 -12.05 -14.95
N GLN A 196 0.45 -11.77 -16.15
CA GLN A 196 -0.21 -10.85 -17.07
C GLN A 196 -0.70 -11.62 -18.30
N VAL A 197 -1.93 -11.30 -18.74
CA VAL A 197 -2.58 -12.00 -19.85
C VAL A 197 -3.18 -11.01 -20.85
N LYS A 198 -3.24 -11.41 -22.13
CA LYS A 198 -4.04 -10.78 -23.18
C LYS A 198 -5.27 -11.60 -23.51
N GLY A 199 -6.29 -10.96 -24.07
CA GLY A 199 -7.51 -11.64 -24.51
C GLY A 199 -8.51 -11.96 -23.42
N ALA A 200 -8.30 -11.50 -22.17
CA ALA A 200 -9.26 -11.65 -21.10
C ALA A 200 -10.52 -10.81 -21.36
N VAL A 201 -11.69 -11.38 -21.10
CA VAL A 201 -12.99 -10.72 -21.30
C VAL A 201 -13.22 -9.67 -20.22
N ARG A 202 -13.32 -8.41 -20.61
CA ARG A 202 -13.67 -7.27 -19.74
C ARG A 202 -15.16 -6.97 -19.79
N ASP A 203 -15.65 -6.25 -18.80
CA ASP A 203 -17.02 -5.74 -18.83
C ASP A 203 -17.17 -4.62 -19.89
N PRO A 204 -18.37 -4.37 -20.41
CA PRO A 204 -18.57 -3.30 -21.39
C PRO A 204 -18.61 -1.91 -20.74
N GLY A 205 -18.33 -0.88 -21.54
CA GLY A 205 -18.48 0.52 -21.18
C GLY A 205 -17.54 0.96 -20.06
N GLN A 206 -18.03 1.78 -19.15
CA GLN A 206 -17.22 2.39 -18.07
C GLN A 206 -16.60 1.38 -17.10
N ARG A 207 -17.14 0.17 -17.02
CA ARG A 207 -16.61 -0.88 -16.13
C ARG A 207 -15.49 -1.71 -16.75
N ALA A 208 -15.15 -1.46 -18.01
CA ALA A 208 -14.12 -2.22 -18.72
C ALA A 208 -12.76 -2.23 -18.01
N ASP A 209 -12.47 -1.15 -17.30
CA ASP A 209 -11.18 -0.90 -16.68
C ASP A 209 -11.23 -0.96 -15.14
N ASP A 210 -12.34 -1.44 -14.58
CA ASP A 210 -12.48 -1.58 -13.13
C ASP A 210 -11.69 -2.78 -12.58
N THR A 211 -11.33 -2.70 -11.32
CA THR A 211 -10.77 -3.83 -10.59
C THR A 211 -11.87 -4.83 -10.26
N ILE A 212 -11.60 -6.11 -10.47
CA ILE A 212 -12.50 -7.18 -10.01
C ILE A 212 -11.75 -8.06 -9.02
N ILE A 213 -12.40 -8.31 -7.88
CA ILE A 213 -11.94 -9.25 -6.85
C ILE A 213 -12.85 -10.48 -6.91
N PHE A 214 -12.26 -11.63 -7.09
CA PHE A 214 -12.96 -12.91 -7.09
C PHE A 214 -12.71 -13.62 -5.77
N TYR A 215 -13.77 -13.83 -5.01
CA TYR A 215 -13.75 -14.56 -3.74
C TYR A 215 -14.14 -16.02 -3.98
N ARG A 216 -13.44 -16.96 -3.35
CA ARG A 216 -13.79 -18.37 -3.30
C ARG A 216 -14.19 -18.78 -1.88
N GLU A 217 -13.28 -18.64 -0.97
CA GLU A 217 -13.41 -18.94 0.45
C GLU A 217 -12.39 -18.13 1.26
N LYS A 218 -12.41 -18.20 2.58
CA LYS A 218 -11.48 -17.45 3.42
C LYS A 218 -10.03 -17.62 2.95
N PHE A 219 -9.36 -16.51 2.69
CA PHE A 219 -8.00 -16.40 2.15
C PHE A 219 -7.75 -17.03 0.77
N HIS A 220 -8.80 -17.43 0.03
CA HIS A 220 -8.69 -17.84 -1.36
C HIS A 220 -9.43 -16.84 -2.24
N TRP A 221 -8.69 -16.01 -2.95
CA TRP A 221 -9.23 -14.98 -3.79
C TRP A 221 -8.31 -14.68 -4.99
N ALA A 222 -8.81 -13.93 -5.95
CA ALA A 222 -8.01 -13.46 -7.06
C ALA A 222 -8.36 -12.02 -7.39
N TRP A 223 -7.38 -11.28 -7.94
CA TRP A 223 -7.63 -9.99 -8.56
C TRP A 223 -7.60 -10.08 -10.08
N PHE A 224 -8.29 -9.15 -10.72
CA PHE A 224 -8.30 -8.93 -12.15
C PHE A 224 -8.22 -7.42 -12.35
N ILE A 225 -7.06 -6.95 -12.80
CA ILE A 225 -6.76 -5.52 -12.93
C ILE A 225 -6.30 -5.25 -14.35
N PRO A 226 -7.15 -4.62 -15.20
CA PRO A 226 -6.69 -4.10 -16.47
C PRO A 226 -5.56 -3.09 -16.27
N ILE A 227 -4.44 -3.23 -16.98
CA ILE A 227 -3.27 -2.35 -16.85
C ILE A 227 -2.95 -1.57 -18.11
N ASP A 228 -3.50 -1.97 -19.22
CA ASP A 228 -3.56 -1.24 -20.49
C ASP A 228 -4.74 -1.75 -21.35
N LYS A 229 -4.84 -1.31 -22.61
CA LYS A 229 -5.96 -1.66 -23.49
C LYS A 229 -6.09 -3.16 -23.77
N GLU A 230 -4.99 -3.92 -23.68
CA GLU A 230 -4.95 -5.34 -24.04
C GLU A 230 -4.64 -6.26 -22.85
N VAL A 231 -3.82 -5.78 -21.91
CA VAL A 231 -3.24 -6.61 -20.84
C VAL A 231 -4.03 -6.46 -19.56
N VAL A 232 -4.24 -7.59 -18.91
CA VAL A 232 -4.83 -7.69 -17.56
C VAL A 232 -3.83 -8.36 -16.64
N SER A 233 -3.60 -7.76 -15.49
CA SER A 233 -2.88 -8.37 -14.36
C SER A 233 -3.86 -9.23 -13.57
N ILE A 234 -3.52 -10.51 -13.39
CA ILE A 234 -4.31 -11.45 -12.61
C ILE A 234 -3.41 -12.08 -11.56
N GLY A 235 -3.85 -12.06 -10.32
CA GLY A 235 -3.14 -12.77 -9.27
C GLY A 235 -4.07 -13.61 -8.43
N ILE A 236 -3.55 -14.74 -8.00
CA ILE A 236 -4.24 -15.74 -7.20
C ILE A 236 -3.60 -15.75 -5.84
N VAL A 237 -4.37 -15.50 -4.82
CA VAL A 237 -3.95 -15.51 -3.42
C VAL A 237 -4.56 -16.70 -2.71
N VAL A 238 -3.71 -17.46 -2.03
CA VAL A 238 -4.11 -18.65 -1.28
C VAL A 238 -3.24 -18.78 -0.02
N PRO A 239 -3.67 -19.58 0.99
CA PRO A 239 -2.79 -19.96 2.09
C PRO A 239 -1.50 -20.62 1.58
N SER A 240 -0.37 -20.29 2.19
CA SER A 240 0.94 -20.83 1.77
C SER A 240 0.99 -22.36 1.81
N GLU A 241 0.27 -22.97 2.75
CA GLU A 241 0.16 -24.44 2.85
C GLU A 241 -0.55 -25.06 1.65
N TYR A 242 -1.62 -24.41 1.17
CA TYR A 242 -2.33 -24.87 -0.03
C TYR A 242 -1.42 -24.87 -1.26
N PHE A 243 -0.67 -23.77 -1.47
CA PHE A 243 0.29 -23.70 -2.58
C PHE A 243 1.39 -24.77 -2.45
N THR A 244 1.98 -24.89 -1.25
CA THR A 244 3.07 -25.86 -1.00
C THR A 244 2.64 -27.31 -1.20
N ALA A 245 1.42 -27.65 -0.81
CA ALA A 245 0.85 -28.99 -0.98
C ALA A 245 0.71 -29.42 -2.46
N LYS A 246 0.54 -28.45 -3.37
CA LYS A 246 0.44 -28.69 -4.81
C LYS A 246 1.77 -29.15 -5.45
N LYS A 247 2.92 -28.85 -4.84
CA LYS A 247 4.26 -29.19 -5.36
C LYS A 247 4.48 -28.78 -6.83
N MET A 248 3.92 -27.65 -7.22
CA MET A 248 3.96 -27.11 -8.59
C MET A 248 4.89 -25.90 -8.69
N SER A 249 5.37 -25.60 -9.89
CA SER A 249 5.98 -24.31 -10.17
C SER A 249 4.93 -23.18 -10.06
N LYS A 250 5.36 -21.95 -9.83
CA LYS A 250 4.47 -20.77 -9.76
C LYS A 250 3.61 -20.65 -11.01
N GLU A 251 4.20 -20.83 -12.18
CA GLU A 251 3.50 -20.74 -13.46
C GLU A 251 2.46 -21.84 -13.63
N ALA A 252 2.83 -23.11 -13.37
CA ALA A 252 1.91 -24.22 -13.45
C ALA A 252 0.73 -24.06 -12.47
N PHE A 253 1.01 -23.56 -11.25
CA PHE A 253 -0.01 -23.26 -10.26
C PHE A 253 -0.97 -22.15 -10.75
N ALA A 254 -0.44 -21.04 -11.26
CA ALA A 254 -1.26 -19.95 -11.77
C ALA A 254 -2.17 -20.42 -12.90
N ARG A 255 -1.62 -21.16 -13.87
CA ARG A 255 -2.38 -21.73 -15.00
C ARG A 255 -3.49 -22.68 -14.56
N GLU A 256 -3.25 -23.48 -13.51
CA GLU A 256 -4.26 -24.38 -12.98
C GLU A 256 -5.35 -23.68 -12.18
N GLU A 257 -4.96 -22.83 -11.21
CA GLU A 257 -5.90 -22.17 -10.30
C GLU A 257 -6.72 -21.07 -10.95
N LEU A 258 -6.23 -20.47 -12.04
CA LEU A 258 -6.96 -19.47 -12.84
C LEU A 258 -8.36 -19.97 -13.26
N TYR A 259 -8.49 -21.29 -13.48
CA TYR A 259 -9.74 -21.95 -13.87
C TYR A 259 -10.51 -22.59 -12.69
N LYS A 260 -10.02 -22.44 -11.44
CA LYS A 260 -10.61 -23.08 -10.27
C LYS A 260 -11.05 -22.13 -9.19
N ILE A 261 -10.41 -20.95 -9.15
CA ILE A 261 -10.62 -20.02 -8.03
C ILE A 261 -12.04 -19.44 -8.01
N ASN A 262 -12.61 -19.16 -9.19
CA ASN A 262 -13.96 -18.62 -9.29
C ASN A 262 -14.55 -18.85 -10.70
N PRO A 263 -15.83 -19.28 -10.84
CA PRO A 263 -16.45 -19.54 -12.15
C PRO A 263 -16.50 -18.34 -13.08
N GLU A 264 -16.71 -17.14 -12.54
CA GLU A 264 -16.75 -15.93 -13.36
C GLU A 264 -15.35 -15.52 -13.86
N LEU A 265 -14.30 -15.73 -13.06
CA LEU A 265 -12.92 -15.57 -13.54
C LEU A 265 -12.64 -16.59 -14.67
N THR A 266 -12.99 -17.85 -14.44
CA THR A 266 -12.86 -18.92 -15.47
C THR A 266 -13.50 -18.49 -16.81
N ARG A 267 -14.72 -17.94 -16.77
CA ARG A 267 -15.41 -17.44 -17.97
C ARG A 267 -14.63 -16.34 -18.70
N ARG A 268 -13.97 -15.45 -17.95
CA ARG A 268 -13.22 -14.31 -18.51
C ARG A 268 -11.89 -14.70 -19.15
N VAL A 269 -11.33 -15.83 -18.79
CA VAL A 269 -9.97 -16.24 -19.17
C VAL A 269 -9.90 -17.47 -20.07
N GLN A 270 -10.98 -17.85 -20.75
CA GLN A 270 -11.06 -19.06 -21.58
C GLN A 270 -10.00 -19.10 -22.69
N ASN A 271 -9.68 -17.97 -23.30
CA ASN A 271 -8.82 -17.86 -24.47
C ASN A 271 -7.71 -16.81 -24.26
N VAL A 272 -7.03 -16.85 -23.12
CA VAL A 272 -5.97 -15.89 -22.82
C VAL A 272 -4.61 -16.34 -23.31
N GLU A 273 -3.82 -15.38 -23.72
CA GLU A 273 -2.38 -15.50 -23.95
C GLU A 273 -1.62 -14.99 -22.74
N PHE A 274 -0.67 -15.77 -22.24
CA PHE A 274 0.20 -15.37 -21.14
C PHE A 274 1.36 -14.55 -21.69
N VAL A 275 1.53 -13.31 -21.24
CA VAL A 275 2.53 -12.38 -21.77
C VAL A 275 3.79 -12.28 -20.93
N GLU A 276 3.82 -12.89 -19.74
CA GLU A 276 5.01 -12.99 -18.90
C GLU A 276 4.97 -14.25 -18.03
N GLU A 277 6.14 -14.62 -17.49
CA GLU A 277 6.25 -15.72 -16.52
C GLU A 277 5.56 -15.40 -15.20
N GLY A 278 5.05 -16.42 -14.52
CA GLY A 278 4.40 -16.30 -13.24
C GLY A 278 5.35 -15.83 -12.14
N LYS A 279 5.02 -14.71 -11.51
CA LYS A 279 5.74 -14.13 -10.36
C LYS A 279 5.01 -14.45 -9.07
N GLY A 280 5.66 -14.23 -7.92
CA GLY A 280 4.99 -14.48 -6.66
C GLY A 280 5.61 -13.75 -5.49
N ALA A 281 4.75 -13.41 -4.53
CA ALA A 281 5.11 -12.89 -3.22
C ALA A 281 4.50 -13.77 -2.13
N ALA A 282 5.23 -13.97 -1.04
CA ALA A 282 4.78 -14.84 0.04
C ALA A 282 4.94 -14.17 1.39
N ASN A 283 4.00 -14.45 2.30
CA ASN A 283 4.05 -14.01 3.68
C ASN A 283 4.32 -12.50 3.82
N TYR A 284 3.62 -11.71 3.04
CA TYR A 284 3.88 -10.29 2.84
C TYR A 284 3.28 -9.39 3.94
N SER A 285 2.32 -9.86 4.75
CA SER A 285 1.73 -9.06 5.83
C SER A 285 2.60 -9.09 7.09
N TYR A 286 2.83 -7.91 7.67
CA TYR A 286 3.68 -7.71 8.85
C TYR A 286 3.44 -6.33 9.48
N ASN A 287 4.00 -6.17 10.68
CA ASN A 287 4.09 -4.91 11.40
C ASN A 287 5.52 -4.75 11.95
N VAL A 288 6.01 -3.52 12.02
CA VAL A 288 7.29 -3.15 12.64
C VAL A 288 7.00 -2.28 13.86
N GLN A 289 7.59 -2.61 15.00
CA GLN A 289 7.44 -1.84 16.22
C GLN A 289 8.42 -0.67 16.26
N ASN A 290 8.03 0.41 16.97
CA ASN A 290 8.89 1.58 17.22
C ASN A 290 9.46 2.18 15.93
N TRP A 291 8.62 2.30 14.91
CA TRP A 291 9.01 2.71 13.56
C TRP A 291 9.22 4.23 13.37
N THR A 292 9.18 4.99 14.48
CA THR A 292 9.62 6.39 14.55
C THR A 292 10.59 6.58 15.71
N GLY A 293 11.50 7.54 15.59
CA GLY A 293 12.50 7.87 16.63
C GLY A 293 12.77 9.36 16.74
N LYS A 294 13.94 9.73 17.31
CA LYS A 294 14.27 11.15 17.57
C LYS A 294 14.43 11.97 16.29
N ASN A 295 14.96 11.37 15.22
CA ASN A 295 15.18 12.05 13.96
C ASN A 295 15.04 11.10 12.76
N PHE A 296 14.21 10.09 12.90
CA PHE A 296 13.85 9.20 11.79
C PHE A 296 12.39 8.75 11.90
N LEU A 297 11.84 8.38 10.76
CA LEU A 297 10.49 7.82 10.63
C LEU A 297 10.41 6.90 9.41
N CYS A 298 9.43 6.01 9.41
CA CYS A 298 9.11 5.15 8.27
C CYS A 298 7.85 5.65 7.53
N VAL A 299 7.72 5.31 6.23
CA VAL A 299 6.57 5.68 5.38
C VAL A 299 6.13 4.47 4.55
N GLY A 300 4.84 4.19 4.52
CA GLY A 300 4.25 3.11 3.75
C GLY A 300 4.70 1.73 4.23
N ASP A 301 4.96 0.81 3.30
CA ASP A 301 5.27 -0.58 3.62
C ASP A 301 6.57 -0.76 4.45
N SER A 302 7.37 0.29 4.67
CA SER A 302 8.57 0.18 5.50
C SER A 302 8.28 -0.07 6.99
N HIS A 303 7.04 0.15 7.44
CA HIS A 303 6.64 -0.14 8.81
C HIS A 303 5.47 -1.13 8.94
N ARG A 304 4.57 -1.21 7.95
CA ARG A 304 3.43 -2.13 8.00
C ARG A 304 2.93 -2.48 6.61
N PHE A 305 2.66 -3.76 6.38
CA PHE A 305 1.99 -4.25 5.19
C PHE A 305 0.74 -5.04 5.60
N ILE A 306 -0.42 -4.58 5.16
CA ILE A 306 -1.72 -5.24 5.36
C ILE A 306 -2.06 -6.06 4.11
N ASP A 307 -3.05 -6.97 4.21
CA ASP A 307 -3.54 -7.75 3.06
C ASP A 307 -3.94 -6.80 1.89
N PRO A 308 -3.42 -7.03 0.67
CA PRO A 308 -3.60 -6.12 -0.45
C PRO A 308 -4.97 -6.19 -1.15
N ILE A 309 -5.92 -6.99 -0.65
CA ILE A 309 -7.21 -7.27 -1.31
C ILE A 309 -7.98 -5.99 -1.70
N PHE A 310 -7.86 -4.92 -0.94
CA PHE A 310 -8.56 -3.65 -1.19
C PHE A 310 -7.71 -2.57 -1.86
N SER A 311 -6.51 -2.90 -2.34
CA SER A 311 -5.64 -2.02 -3.13
C SER A 311 -5.25 -0.71 -2.43
N LEU A 312 -4.99 -0.71 -1.12
CA LEU A 312 -4.72 0.49 -0.32
C LEU A 312 -3.22 0.84 -0.18
N GLY A 313 -2.29 0.00 -0.64
CA GLY A 313 -0.86 0.22 -0.45
C GLY A 313 -0.35 1.56 -1.01
N LEU A 314 -0.77 1.96 -2.21
CA LEU A 314 -0.41 3.25 -2.79
C LEU A 314 -1.04 4.44 -2.03
N LEU A 315 -2.22 4.23 -1.44
CA LEU A 315 -2.82 5.22 -0.55
C LEU A 315 -1.95 5.43 0.69
N PHE A 316 -1.59 4.35 1.40
CA PHE A 316 -0.73 4.44 2.57
C PHE A 316 0.57 5.17 2.21
N ALA A 317 1.23 4.72 1.13
CA ALA A 317 2.46 5.34 0.66
C ALA A 317 2.33 6.85 0.41
N SER A 318 1.29 7.30 -0.30
CA SER A 318 1.13 8.70 -0.69
C SER A 318 0.54 9.59 0.42
N LYS A 319 -0.36 9.04 1.23
CA LYS A 319 -1.00 9.79 2.32
C LYS A 319 -0.07 9.96 3.52
N GLU A 320 0.63 8.90 3.89
CA GLU A 320 1.65 8.99 4.92
C GLU A 320 2.80 9.90 4.52
N ALA A 321 3.18 9.93 3.23
CA ALA A 321 4.16 10.86 2.70
C ALA A 321 3.77 12.33 2.95
N GLU A 322 2.49 12.68 2.77
CA GLU A 322 1.96 14.02 3.06
C GLU A 322 2.15 14.38 4.54
N TYR A 323 1.74 13.48 5.45
CA TYR A 323 1.85 13.72 6.90
C TYR A 323 3.28 13.66 7.41
N ALA A 324 4.08 12.75 6.87
CA ALA A 324 5.51 12.68 7.17
C ALA A 324 6.23 13.98 6.82
N ALA A 325 5.93 14.56 5.65
CA ALA A 325 6.54 15.82 5.25
C ALA A 325 6.18 16.98 6.19
N VAL A 326 4.93 17.06 6.66
CA VAL A 326 4.51 18.04 7.66
C VAL A 326 5.24 17.82 8.98
N ALA A 327 5.29 16.58 9.47
CA ALA A 327 5.97 16.24 10.73
C ALA A 327 7.49 16.53 10.67
N VAL A 328 8.12 16.27 9.51
CA VAL A 328 9.53 16.63 9.26
C VAL A 328 9.71 18.15 9.29
N LYS A 329 8.80 18.91 8.67
CA LYS A 329 8.85 20.39 8.73
C LYS A 329 8.76 20.88 10.16
N ASP A 330 7.78 20.41 10.93
CA ASP A 330 7.60 20.83 12.33
C ASP A 330 8.84 20.50 13.18
N TYR A 331 9.46 19.35 12.95
CA TYR A 331 10.71 18.98 13.61
C TYR A 331 11.86 19.92 13.24
N LEU A 332 12.05 20.20 11.95
CA LEU A 332 13.13 21.04 11.46
C LEU A 332 12.96 22.53 11.83
N ASP A 333 11.73 22.97 11.97
CA ASP A 333 11.38 24.35 12.40
C ASP A 333 11.41 24.50 13.94
N GLY A 334 11.59 23.42 14.68
CA GLY A 334 11.66 23.47 16.15
C GLY A 334 10.30 23.62 16.83
N VAL A 335 9.20 23.25 16.16
CA VAL A 335 7.82 23.40 16.69
C VAL A 335 7.16 22.08 17.13
N THR A 336 7.93 21.00 17.15
CA THR A 336 7.41 19.70 17.62
C THR A 336 6.99 19.74 19.08
N ALA A 337 5.83 19.15 19.38
CA ALA A 337 5.27 19.13 20.73
C ALA A 337 6.02 18.23 21.73
N ASN A 338 6.75 17.24 21.24
CA ASN A 338 7.46 16.25 22.06
C ASN A 338 8.84 15.93 21.46
N TRP A 339 9.89 16.46 22.04
CA TRP A 339 11.28 16.26 21.58
C TRP A 339 11.83 14.84 21.83
N ASP A 340 11.25 14.09 22.72
CA ASP A 340 11.63 12.67 22.92
C ASP A 340 10.99 11.76 21.86
N ARG A 341 9.82 12.12 21.36
CA ARG A 341 9.08 11.43 20.32
C ARG A 341 8.50 12.42 19.31
N PRO A 342 9.32 13.12 18.51
CA PRO A 342 8.89 14.24 17.67
C PRO A 342 7.88 13.84 16.59
N PHE A 343 7.89 12.58 16.15
CA PHE A 343 7.00 12.04 15.13
C PHE A 343 5.82 11.23 15.69
N LEU A 344 5.55 11.31 17.00
CA LEU A 344 4.47 10.54 17.65
C LEU A 344 3.09 10.86 17.08
N GLN A 345 2.82 12.12 16.75
CA GLN A 345 1.53 12.52 16.16
C GLN A 345 1.36 11.91 14.77
N TYR A 346 2.38 11.95 13.95
CA TYR A 346 2.42 11.28 12.64
C TYR A 346 2.19 9.77 12.80
N GLN A 347 2.94 9.12 13.70
CA GLN A 347 2.80 7.70 13.99
C GLN A 347 1.36 7.35 14.39
N THR A 348 0.80 8.07 15.35
CA THR A 348 -0.57 7.83 15.82
C THR A 348 -1.58 7.96 14.69
N TYR A 349 -1.39 8.95 13.83
CA TYR A 349 -2.29 9.20 12.70
C TYR A 349 -2.23 8.07 11.67
N ALA A 350 -1.03 7.61 11.31
CA ALA A 350 -0.83 6.51 10.38
C ALA A 350 -1.37 5.18 10.95
N ASP A 351 -1.02 4.84 12.19
CA ASP A 351 -1.47 3.61 12.85
C ASP A 351 -3.02 3.56 12.92
N ARG A 352 -3.66 4.65 13.35
CA ARG A 352 -5.13 4.71 13.44
C ARG A 352 -5.83 4.53 12.10
N GLY A 353 -5.30 5.12 11.02
CA GLY A 353 -5.85 4.96 9.68
C GLY A 353 -5.73 3.50 9.19
N GLN A 354 -4.57 2.91 9.37
CA GLN A 354 -4.34 1.51 8.98
C GLN A 354 -5.16 0.53 9.84
N ASP A 355 -5.40 0.82 11.13
CA ASP A 355 -6.22 -0.01 12.02
C ASP A 355 -7.70 -0.04 11.61
N VAL A 356 -8.22 1.02 11.00
CA VAL A 356 -9.58 1.00 10.41
C VAL A 356 -9.65 -0.03 9.27
N ILE A 357 -8.63 -0.07 8.42
CA ILE A 357 -8.57 -1.03 7.32
C ILE A 357 -8.38 -2.45 7.85
N GLN A 358 -7.54 -2.64 8.86
CA GLN A 358 -7.40 -3.95 9.50
C GLN A 358 -8.75 -4.43 10.07
N THR A 359 -9.47 -3.55 10.76
CA THR A 359 -10.82 -3.84 11.29
C THR A 359 -11.78 -4.27 10.16
N MET A 360 -11.75 -3.56 9.03
CA MET A 360 -12.59 -3.87 7.87
C MET A 360 -12.23 -5.23 7.25
N LEU A 361 -10.94 -5.51 7.10
CA LEU A 361 -10.43 -6.78 6.57
C LEU A 361 -10.79 -7.96 7.46
N ASP A 362 -10.56 -7.84 8.77
CA ASP A 362 -10.87 -8.91 9.72
C ASP A 362 -12.38 -9.18 9.75
N CYS A 363 -13.20 -8.14 9.70
CA CYS A 363 -14.65 -8.30 9.60
C CYS A 363 -15.05 -8.95 8.26
N PHE A 364 -14.42 -8.59 7.15
CA PHE A 364 -14.65 -9.22 5.85
C PHE A 364 -14.35 -10.73 5.88
N TRP A 365 -13.23 -11.13 6.51
CA TRP A 365 -12.82 -12.53 6.58
C TRP A 365 -13.59 -13.35 7.62
N GLU A 366 -13.86 -12.77 8.79
CA GLU A 366 -14.47 -13.49 9.92
C GLU A 366 -15.99 -13.45 9.91
N TYR A 367 -16.57 -12.41 9.34
CA TYR A 367 -18.02 -12.15 9.32
C TYR A 367 -18.51 -11.73 7.93
N PRO A 368 -18.33 -12.56 6.89
CA PRO A 368 -18.64 -12.16 5.52
C PRO A 368 -20.12 -11.75 5.31
N LEU A 369 -21.09 -12.40 5.97
CA LEU A 369 -22.50 -12.05 5.85
C LEU A 369 -22.84 -10.71 6.52
N PRO A 370 -22.45 -10.43 7.78
CA PRO A 370 -22.57 -9.09 8.37
C PRO A 370 -21.86 -8.01 7.55
N PHE A 371 -20.63 -8.26 7.07
CA PHE A 371 -19.91 -7.32 6.23
C PHE A 371 -20.66 -7.00 4.93
N GLN A 372 -21.19 -8.00 4.26
CA GLN A 372 -22.01 -7.83 3.06
C GLN A 372 -23.26 -6.98 3.33
N ARG A 373 -23.92 -7.17 4.49
CA ARG A 373 -25.04 -6.35 4.91
C ARG A 373 -24.63 -4.89 5.15
N PHE A 374 -23.48 -4.64 5.75
CA PHE A 374 -22.95 -3.28 5.91
C PHE A 374 -22.71 -2.63 4.55
N ALA A 375 -22.07 -3.34 3.63
CA ALA A 375 -21.71 -2.83 2.31
C ALA A 375 -22.90 -2.52 1.41
N HIS A 376 -24.03 -3.25 1.55
CA HIS A 376 -25.16 -3.15 0.62
C HIS A 376 -26.41 -2.49 1.16
N GLN A 377 -26.63 -2.56 2.48
CA GLN A 377 -27.94 -2.23 3.03
C GLN A 377 -27.89 -1.14 4.09
N THR A 378 -26.98 -1.25 5.07
CA THR A 378 -27.08 -0.45 6.28
C THR A 378 -26.08 0.68 6.39
N HIS A 379 -24.86 0.53 5.81
CA HIS A 379 -23.74 1.48 5.97
C HIS A 379 -22.96 1.68 4.66
N GLN A 380 -23.67 1.65 3.53
CA GLN A 380 -23.05 1.68 2.20
C GLN A 380 -22.10 2.86 2.00
N GLU A 381 -22.52 4.08 2.40
CA GLU A 381 -21.67 5.27 2.24
C GLU A 381 -20.38 5.19 3.06
N GLU A 382 -20.46 4.70 4.30
CA GLU A 382 -19.29 4.55 5.17
C GLU A 382 -18.32 3.50 4.63
N ILE A 383 -18.84 2.38 4.12
CA ILE A 383 -18.02 1.35 3.47
C ILE A 383 -17.36 1.90 2.20
N VAL A 384 -18.10 2.63 1.36
CA VAL A 384 -17.55 3.29 0.17
C VAL A 384 -16.45 4.30 0.55
N ASP A 385 -16.61 5.05 1.64
CA ASP A 385 -15.56 5.96 2.13
C ASP A 385 -14.29 5.21 2.52
N MET A 386 -14.40 4.09 3.23
CA MET A 386 -13.24 3.27 3.58
C MET A 386 -12.52 2.69 2.34
N PHE A 387 -13.28 2.17 1.38
CA PHE A 387 -12.73 1.68 0.11
C PHE A 387 -12.11 2.79 -0.77
N ALA A 388 -12.65 4.00 -0.70
CA ALA A 388 -12.05 5.16 -1.35
C ALA A 388 -10.73 5.58 -0.70
N GLY A 389 -10.50 5.15 0.54
CA GLY A 389 -9.30 5.49 1.32
C GLY A 389 -9.47 6.66 2.28
N ARG A 390 -10.69 7.09 2.56
CA ARG A 390 -11.00 8.11 3.59
C ARG A 390 -10.99 7.47 4.98
N ILE A 391 -9.81 7.13 5.45
CA ILE A 391 -9.58 6.34 6.67
C ILE A 391 -8.81 7.10 7.73
N TYR A 392 -8.32 8.29 7.41
CA TYR A 392 -7.52 9.10 8.32
C TYR A 392 -8.38 10.19 8.98
N GLY A 393 -7.99 10.56 10.19
CA GLY A 393 -8.69 11.55 11.01
C GLY A 393 -9.68 10.94 11.99
N ASP A 394 -10.26 11.76 12.86
CA ASP A 394 -11.11 11.27 13.97
C ASP A 394 -12.49 10.82 13.49
N ALA A 395 -13.05 11.47 12.48
CA ALA A 395 -14.40 11.22 11.99
C ALA A 395 -14.67 9.76 11.59
N ILE A 396 -13.69 9.07 11.01
CA ILE A 396 -13.83 7.67 10.58
C ILE A 396 -14.05 6.72 11.76
N HIS A 397 -13.48 7.01 12.93
CA HIS A 397 -13.65 6.19 14.13
C HIS A 397 -15.06 6.33 14.75
N GLU A 398 -15.78 7.38 14.38
CA GLU A 398 -17.15 7.61 14.78
C GLU A 398 -18.19 6.93 13.87
N TYR A 399 -17.77 6.39 12.72
CA TYR A 399 -18.63 5.65 11.82
C TYR A 399 -19.28 4.45 12.52
N ASP A 400 -20.59 4.32 12.31
CA ASP A 400 -21.37 3.24 12.91
C ASP A 400 -20.94 1.86 12.42
N SER A 401 -20.55 1.76 11.16
CA SER A 401 -19.98 0.53 10.57
C SER A 401 -18.69 0.11 11.28
N VAL A 402 -17.76 1.05 11.51
CA VAL A 402 -16.49 0.79 12.19
C VAL A 402 -16.74 0.32 13.63
N LYS A 403 -17.61 1.02 14.37
CA LYS A 403 -17.99 0.63 15.74
C LYS A 403 -18.64 -0.75 15.80
N ARG A 404 -19.48 -1.10 14.83
CA ARG A 404 -20.15 -2.41 14.76
C ARG A 404 -19.16 -3.52 14.38
N MET A 405 -18.28 -3.26 13.41
CA MET A 405 -17.23 -4.22 13.05
C MET A 405 -16.33 -4.54 14.25
N ARG A 406 -15.89 -3.52 14.99
CA ARG A 406 -15.08 -3.71 16.21
C ARG A 406 -15.81 -4.55 17.26
N ARG A 407 -17.09 -4.29 17.52
CA ARG A 407 -17.90 -5.10 18.46
C ARG A 407 -18.00 -6.56 18.03
N LEU A 408 -18.18 -6.82 16.72
CA LEU A 408 -18.22 -8.20 16.22
C LEU A 408 -16.87 -8.92 16.43
N LEU A 409 -15.76 -8.24 16.19
CA LEU A 409 -14.42 -8.78 16.39
C LEU A 409 -14.11 -8.99 17.88
N ASP A 410 -14.50 -8.05 18.75
CA ASP A 410 -14.35 -8.20 20.21
C ASP A 410 -15.06 -9.44 20.75
N MET A 411 -16.21 -9.83 20.18
CA MET A 411 -16.92 -11.06 20.56
C MET A 411 -16.13 -12.34 20.27
N LYS A 412 -15.17 -12.30 19.33
CA LYS A 412 -14.23 -13.41 19.03
C LYS A 412 -12.88 -13.30 19.76
N GLY A 413 -12.68 -12.29 20.59
CA GLY A 413 -11.41 -12.06 21.28
C GLY A 413 -10.34 -11.30 20.49
N PHE A 414 -10.69 -10.72 19.32
CA PHE A 414 -9.81 -9.79 18.64
C PHE A 414 -9.66 -8.49 19.45
N ASP A 415 -8.49 -7.89 19.41
CA ASP A 415 -8.32 -6.54 19.95
C ASP A 415 -8.86 -5.46 19.00
N GLN A 416 -8.76 -4.19 19.40
CA GLN A 416 -9.29 -3.07 18.59
C GLN A 416 -8.57 -2.86 17.25
N SER A 417 -7.38 -3.45 17.07
CA SER A 417 -6.63 -3.45 15.81
C SER A 417 -6.85 -4.72 14.97
N GLY A 418 -7.77 -5.61 15.39
CA GLY A 418 -8.02 -6.87 14.71
C GLY A 418 -7.01 -7.98 15.06
N ILE A 419 -6.09 -7.74 15.97
CA ILE A 419 -5.09 -8.72 16.41
C ILE A 419 -5.66 -9.47 17.62
N ILE A 420 -5.50 -10.80 17.67
CA ILE A 420 -5.96 -11.61 18.81
C ILE A 420 -5.24 -11.13 20.09
N LYS A 421 -6.00 -10.86 21.16
CA LYS A 421 -5.48 -10.24 22.40
C LYS A 421 -4.32 -10.99 23.04
N GLU A 422 -4.32 -12.32 22.99
CA GLU A 422 -3.27 -13.18 23.57
C GLU A 422 -1.87 -12.95 22.98
N ASP A 423 -1.76 -12.44 21.74
CA ASP A 423 -0.47 -12.24 21.10
C ASP A 423 0.17 -10.86 21.40
N ARG A 424 -0.59 -9.90 21.90
CA ARG A 424 -0.02 -8.63 22.40
C ARG A 424 0.71 -8.80 23.73
N GLU A 425 0.24 -9.70 24.59
CA GLU A 425 0.92 -9.99 25.85
C GLU A 425 2.25 -10.71 25.63
N LEU A 426 2.32 -11.57 24.60
CA LEU A 426 3.57 -12.25 24.19
C LEU A 426 4.56 -11.33 23.45
N ALA A 427 4.09 -10.26 22.81
CA ALA A 427 4.95 -9.28 22.13
C ALA A 427 5.43 -8.14 23.05
N ALA A 428 4.91 -8.07 24.28
CA ALA A 428 5.26 -7.06 25.28
C ALA A 428 6.29 -7.56 26.31
N VAL A 429 6.69 -8.84 26.26
CA VAL A 429 7.76 -9.48 27.01
C VAL A 429 8.98 -9.64 26.13
#